data_effaf5981f05584b3b7088ab1f1dadc3
#
_entry.id   effaf5981f05584b3b7088ab1f1dadc3
#
_cell.length_a   1.000
_cell.length_b   1.000
_cell.length_c   1.000
_cell.angle_alpha   90.00
_cell.angle_beta   90.00
_cell.angle_gamma   90.00
#
_symmetry.space_group_name_H-M   'P 1'
#
loop_
_entity.id
_entity.type
_entity.pdbx_description
1 polymer ?
#
loop_
_entity_poly.entity_id
_entity_poly.type
_entity_poly.pdbx_seq_one_letter_code
_entity_poly.pdbx_strand_id
1 'polypeptide(L)'
;MFSVNSGLQILNNKLQAHSQKLQSHHKMVRFAVVGVGGFVVDCAVFALLHYIVGLPLMTARISSFIAAATTTWFGNRVLTFGFKGQGRWSDKLIQWQKFMFSASISAVPNLLCFKLMVELLPVFTGAVFIAMAVGILVGMVTNYLFSQYWVFTR
;
A
#
# COMPACT_ATOMS: atom_id res chain seq x y z
N MET A 1 35.55 10.84 33.03
CA MET A 1 35.37 11.26 31.62
C MET A 1 34.62 10.22 30.77
N PHE A 2 34.62 8.94 31.09
CA PHE A 2 33.92 7.85 30.38
C PHE A 2 32.38 7.83 30.53
N SER A 3 31.82 8.36 31.62
CA SER A 3 30.36 8.29 31.93
C SER A 3 29.51 9.28 31.12
N VAL A 4 30.05 10.44 30.74
CA VAL A 4 29.29 11.49 30.00
C VAL A 4 29.09 11.10 28.53
N ASN A 5 30.08 10.46 27.91
CA ASN A 5 30.02 10.03 26.53
C ASN A 5 28.99 8.91 26.32
N SER A 6 28.86 7.98 27.27
CA SER A 6 27.85 6.90 27.19
C SER A 6 26.41 7.45 27.33
N GLY A 7 26.20 8.44 28.19
CA GLY A 7 24.89 9.10 28.32
C GLY A 7 24.47 9.85 27.05
N LEU A 8 25.39 10.57 26.43
CA LEU A 8 25.14 11.29 25.16
C LEU A 8 24.88 10.33 24.00
N GLN A 9 25.55 9.19 23.93
CA GLN A 9 25.29 8.17 22.91
C GLN A 9 23.90 7.55 23.08
N ILE A 10 23.49 7.22 24.31
CA ILE A 10 22.16 6.68 24.58
C ILE A 10 21.07 7.69 24.20
N LEU A 11 21.24 8.96 24.52
CA LEU A 11 20.32 10.02 24.16
C LEU A 11 20.22 10.18 22.65
N ASN A 12 21.34 10.22 21.95
CA ASN A 12 21.39 10.34 20.48
C ASN A 12 20.72 9.14 19.79
N ASN A 13 20.95 7.92 20.27
CA ASN A 13 20.29 6.71 19.76
C ASN A 13 18.76 6.75 19.97
N LYS A 14 18.29 7.25 21.12
CA LYS A 14 16.85 7.42 21.39
C LYS A 14 16.23 8.49 20.47
N LEU A 15 16.91 9.60 20.25
CA LEU A 15 16.45 10.66 19.35
C LEU A 15 16.40 10.17 17.89
N GLN A 16 17.41 9.42 17.44
CA GLN A 16 17.41 8.82 16.11
C GLN A 16 16.30 7.79 15.94
N ALA A 17 16.08 6.91 16.92
CA ALA A 17 15.00 5.93 16.89
C ALA A 17 13.63 6.61 16.86
N HIS A 18 13.44 7.68 17.63
CA HIS A 18 12.19 8.47 17.61
C HIS A 18 11.96 9.14 16.26
N SER A 19 12.99 9.76 15.70
CA SER A 19 12.96 10.38 14.36
C SER A 19 12.63 9.36 13.27
N GLN A 20 13.25 8.19 13.28
CA GLN A 20 12.96 7.10 12.34
C GLN A 20 11.53 6.60 12.45
N LYS A 21 11.00 6.48 13.67
CA LYS A 21 9.61 6.07 13.92
C LYS A 21 8.63 7.10 13.35
N LEU A 22 8.87 8.39 13.56
CA LEU A 22 8.04 9.46 12.98
C LEU A 22 8.07 9.45 11.45
N GLN A 23 9.25 9.28 10.85
CA GLN A 23 9.37 9.19 9.39
C GLN A 23 8.64 7.97 8.81
N SER A 24 8.67 6.84 9.52
CA SER A 24 7.94 5.62 9.11
C SER A 24 6.42 5.85 9.13
N HIS A 25 5.88 6.49 10.17
CA HIS A 25 4.47 6.85 10.23
C HIS A 25 4.06 7.77 9.09
N HIS A 26 4.84 8.81 8.79
CA HIS A 26 4.55 9.72 7.67
C HIS A 26 4.56 8.99 6.31
N LYS A 27 5.47 8.05 6.10
CA LYS A 27 5.49 7.23 4.88
C LYS A 27 4.24 6.36 4.77
N MET A 28 3.84 5.71 5.86
CA MET A 28 2.65 4.86 5.88
C MET A 28 1.37 5.65 5.61
N VAL A 29 1.22 6.85 6.19
CA VAL A 29 0.09 7.73 5.93
C VAL A 29 0.05 8.17 4.45
N ARG A 30 1.19 8.58 3.89
CA ARG A 30 1.29 8.93 2.46
C ARG A 30 0.93 7.74 1.57
N PHE A 31 1.42 6.55 1.91
CA PHE A 31 1.09 5.32 1.21
C PHE A 31 -0.42 5.04 1.22
N ALA A 32 -1.07 5.19 2.37
CA ALA A 32 -2.51 5.02 2.51
C ALA A 32 -3.31 6.05 1.68
N VAL A 33 -2.92 7.32 1.70
CA VAL A 33 -3.55 8.38 0.89
C VAL A 33 -3.42 8.06 -0.60
N VAL A 34 -2.25 7.63 -1.05
CA VAL A 34 -2.04 7.19 -2.45
C VAL A 34 -2.91 5.98 -2.77
N GLY A 35 -3.06 5.05 -1.82
CA GLY A 35 -3.94 3.88 -1.96
C GLY A 35 -5.42 4.26 -2.16
N VAL A 36 -5.91 5.25 -1.40
CA VAL A 36 -7.28 5.80 -1.59
C VAL A 36 -7.43 6.41 -2.99
N GLY A 37 -6.43 7.16 -3.45
CA GLY A 37 -6.41 7.70 -4.83
C GLY A 37 -6.47 6.59 -5.89
N GLY A 38 -5.71 5.50 -5.68
CA GLY A 38 -5.76 4.32 -6.53
C GLY A 38 -7.13 3.65 -6.56
N PHE A 39 -7.82 3.55 -5.41
CA PHE A 39 -9.18 3.02 -5.35
C PHE A 39 -10.17 3.88 -6.15
N VAL A 40 -10.07 5.20 -6.09
CA VAL A 40 -10.90 6.10 -6.90
C VAL A 40 -10.66 5.85 -8.40
N VAL A 41 -9.40 5.68 -8.81
CA VAL A 41 -9.04 5.34 -10.20
C VAL A 41 -9.61 3.97 -10.60
N ASP A 42 -9.53 2.96 -9.72
CA ASP A 42 -10.11 1.63 -9.97
C ASP A 42 -11.61 1.74 -10.26
N CYS A 43 -12.36 2.41 -9.40
CA CYS A 43 -13.80 2.60 -9.56
C CYS A 43 -14.14 3.37 -10.86
N ALA A 44 -13.42 4.45 -11.15
CA ALA A 44 -13.67 5.28 -12.33
C ALA A 44 -13.38 4.52 -13.63
N VAL A 45 -12.24 3.84 -13.72
CA VAL A 45 -11.85 3.05 -14.89
C VAL A 45 -12.78 1.84 -15.06
N PHE A 46 -13.13 1.16 -13.97
CA PHE A 46 -14.10 0.06 -14.03
C PHE A 46 -15.45 0.53 -14.57
N ALA A 47 -16.00 1.62 -14.03
CA ALA A 47 -17.26 2.18 -14.48
C ALA A 47 -17.21 2.59 -15.95
N LEU A 48 -16.16 3.26 -16.39
CA LEU A 48 -15.95 3.61 -17.78
C LEU A 48 -15.94 2.38 -18.69
N LEU A 49 -15.13 1.37 -18.35
CA LEU A 49 -14.94 0.21 -19.24
C LEU A 49 -16.16 -0.71 -19.26
N HIS A 50 -16.82 -0.91 -18.12
CA HIS A 50 -17.94 -1.83 -18.03
C HIS A 50 -19.26 -1.19 -18.48
N TYR A 51 -19.61 0.00 -17.97
CA TYR A 51 -20.91 0.62 -18.21
C TYR A 51 -20.97 1.49 -19.46
N ILE A 52 -19.83 2.13 -19.87
CA ILE A 52 -19.81 3.04 -21.01
C ILE A 52 -19.28 2.34 -22.27
N VAL A 53 -18.13 1.63 -22.15
CA VAL A 53 -17.52 0.92 -23.30
C VAL A 53 -18.18 -0.44 -23.54
N GLY A 54 -18.85 -1.03 -22.53
CA GLY A 54 -19.54 -2.32 -22.67
C GLY A 54 -18.62 -3.55 -22.58
N LEU A 55 -17.43 -3.43 -21.99
CA LEU A 55 -16.53 -4.57 -21.83
C LEU A 55 -17.12 -5.61 -20.86
N PRO A 56 -16.81 -6.92 -21.06
CA PRO A 56 -17.17 -7.96 -20.10
C PRO A 56 -16.66 -7.64 -18.70
N LEU A 57 -17.45 -7.99 -17.68
CA LEU A 57 -17.18 -7.67 -16.27
C LEU A 57 -15.74 -7.97 -15.85
N MET A 58 -15.25 -9.17 -16.16
CA MET A 58 -13.91 -9.61 -15.76
C MET A 58 -12.80 -8.85 -16.48
N THR A 59 -12.98 -8.54 -17.77
CA THR A 59 -12.03 -7.74 -18.57
C THR A 59 -11.96 -6.31 -18.02
N ALA A 60 -13.10 -5.68 -17.75
CA ALA A 60 -13.16 -4.35 -17.14
C ALA A 60 -12.48 -4.35 -15.76
N ARG A 61 -12.72 -5.40 -14.93
CA ARG A 61 -12.14 -5.54 -13.59
C ARG A 61 -10.62 -5.69 -13.60
N ILE A 62 -10.08 -6.54 -14.48
CA ILE A 62 -8.63 -6.72 -14.60
C ILE A 62 -7.96 -5.43 -15.11
N SER A 63 -8.56 -4.78 -16.11
CA SER A 63 -8.03 -3.54 -16.67
C SER A 63 -8.06 -2.39 -15.67
N SER A 64 -9.13 -2.23 -14.89
CA SER A 64 -9.22 -1.22 -13.84
C SER A 64 -8.21 -1.47 -12.72
N PHE A 65 -8.02 -2.72 -12.30
CA PHE A 65 -7.00 -3.09 -11.32
C PHE A 65 -5.59 -2.72 -11.80
N ILE A 66 -5.23 -3.01 -13.06
CA ILE A 66 -3.92 -2.65 -13.63
C ILE A 66 -3.73 -1.14 -13.64
N ALA A 67 -4.75 -0.37 -14.04
CA ALA A 67 -4.71 1.09 -14.06
C ALA A 67 -4.55 1.66 -12.63
N ALA A 68 -5.33 1.17 -11.69
CA ALA A 68 -5.27 1.57 -10.28
C ALA A 68 -3.91 1.25 -9.64
N ALA A 69 -3.42 0.04 -9.82
CA ALA A 69 -2.13 -0.39 -9.28
C ALA A 69 -0.96 0.38 -9.92
N THR A 70 -1.05 0.71 -11.21
CA THR A 70 -0.06 1.56 -11.90
C THR A 70 -0.05 2.97 -11.33
N THR A 71 -1.22 3.56 -11.13
CA THR A 71 -1.38 4.89 -10.51
C THR A 71 -0.84 4.89 -9.08
N THR A 72 -1.15 3.86 -8.31
CA THR A 72 -0.70 3.69 -6.92
C THR A 72 0.82 3.49 -6.86
N TRP A 73 1.39 2.69 -7.75
CA TRP A 73 2.83 2.53 -7.87
C TRP A 73 3.51 3.87 -8.15
N PHE A 74 3.01 4.62 -9.13
CA PHE A 74 3.59 5.91 -9.50
C PHE A 74 3.49 6.92 -8.35
N GLY A 75 2.32 7.03 -7.73
CA GLY A 75 2.09 7.89 -6.57
C GLY A 75 3.01 7.54 -5.40
N ASN A 76 3.13 6.27 -5.06
CA ASN A 76 4.01 5.82 -4.00
C ASN A 76 5.49 6.05 -4.35
N ARG A 77 5.90 5.80 -5.59
CA ARG A 77 7.25 6.08 -6.06
C ARG A 77 7.65 7.53 -5.81
N VAL A 78 6.77 8.47 -6.13
CA VAL A 78 7.06 9.92 -6.05
C VAL A 78 6.80 10.47 -4.65
N LEU A 79 5.60 10.22 -4.09
CA LEU A 79 5.13 10.88 -2.87
C LEU A 79 5.59 10.17 -1.60
N THR A 80 5.62 8.84 -1.61
CA THR A 80 5.93 8.06 -0.40
C THR A 80 7.44 7.79 -0.29
N PHE A 81 8.07 7.34 -1.38
CA PHE A 81 9.46 6.88 -1.38
C PHE A 81 10.45 7.86 -2.02
N GLY A 82 9.98 8.97 -2.62
CA GLY A 82 10.82 10.08 -3.06
C GLY A 82 11.70 9.81 -4.29
N PHE A 83 11.35 8.83 -5.13
CA PHE A 83 12.04 8.52 -6.38
C PHE A 83 11.63 9.48 -7.51
N LYS A 84 12.14 10.71 -7.50
CA LYS A 84 11.83 11.71 -8.52
C LYS A 84 12.73 11.52 -9.75
N GLY A 85 12.18 10.98 -10.83
CA GLY A 85 12.84 10.90 -12.14
C GLY A 85 14.08 10.00 -12.25
N GLN A 86 14.49 9.34 -11.16
CA GLN A 86 15.70 8.53 -11.09
C GLN A 86 15.50 7.14 -11.71
N GLY A 87 16.58 6.60 -12.28
CA GLY A 87 16.66 5.24 -12.81
C GLY A 87 16.30 5.12 -14.30
N ARG A 88 16.83 4.07 -14.93
CA ARG A 88 16.54 3.70 -16.32
C ARG A 88 15.09 3.21 -16.45
N TRP A 89 14.55 3.20 -17.65
CA TRP A 89 13.20 2.65 -17.89
C TRP A 89 13.07 1.18 -17.47
N SER A 90 14.13 0.38 -17.69
CA SER A 90 14.20 -1.02 -17.24
C SER A 90 13.98 -1.14 -15.73
N ASP A 91 14.65 -0.29 -14.93
CA ASP A 91 14.56 -0.33 -13.47
C ASP A 91 13.16 0.06 -12.99
N LYS A 92 12.53 1.01 -13.69
CA LYS A 92 11.15 1.42 -13.42
C LYS A 92 10.15 0.30 -13.73
N LEU A 93 10.36 -0.42 -14.84
CA LEU A 93 9.52 -1.54 -15.23
C LEU A 93 9.64 -2.71 -14.24
N ILE A 94 10.86 -3.06 -13.84
CA ILE A 94 11.09 -4.09 -12.82
C ILE A 94 10.43 -3.70 -11.49
N GLN A 95 10.56 -2.44 -11.09
CA GLN A 95 9.92 -1.93 -9.88
C GLN A 95 8.39 -1.99 -9.97
N TRP A 96 7.81 -1.64 -11.13
CA TRP A 96 6.39 -1.75 -11.38
C TRP A 96 5.90 -3.19 -11.30
N GLN A 97 6.61 -4.14 -11.92
CA GLN A 97 6.29 -5.58 -11.85
C GLN A 97 6.33 -6.10 -10.41
N LYS A 98 7.36 -5.73 -9.65
CA LYS A 98 7.45 -6.06 -8.22
C LYS A 98 6.27 -5.49 -7.44
N PHE A 99 5.87 -4.25 -7.74
CA PHE A 99 4.71 -3.63 -7.08
C PHE A 99 3.40 -4.34 -7.43
N MET A 100 3.18 -4.69 -8.70
CA MET A 100 2.00 -5.46 -9.15
C MET A 100 1.92 -6.81 -8.43
N PHE A 101 3.04 -7.53 -8.35
CA PHE A 101 3.12 -8.79 -7.63
C PHE A 101 2.85 -8.62 -6.12
N SER A 102 3.44 -7.60 -5.50
CA SER A 102 3.20 -7.24 -4.10
C SER A 102 1.72 -6.95 -3.81
N ALA A 103 1.07 -6.17 -4.66
CA ALA A 103 -0.35 -5.84 -4.54
C ALA A 103 -1.22 -7.10 -4.66
N SER A 104 -0.91 -7.99 -5.60
CA SER A 104 -1.62 -9.26 -5.80
C SER A 104 -1.47 -10.20 -4.59
N ILE A 105 -0.25 -10.34 -4.05
CA ILE A 105 -0.01 -11.16 -2.85
C ILE A 105 -0.72 -10.55 -1.63
N SER A 106 -0.73 -9.24 -1.48
CA SER A 106 -1.36 -8.56 -0.35
C SER A 106 -2.89 -8.70 -0.34
N ALA A 107 -3.50 -9.08 -1.47
CA ALA A 107 -4.90 -9.44 -1.52
C ALA A 107 -5.21 -10.73 -0.73
N VAL A 108 -4.25 -11.65 -0.61
CA VAL A 108 -4.45 -12.91 0.14
C VAL A 108 -4.75 -12.67 1.62
N PRO A 109 -3.87 -12.01 2.42
CA PRO A 109 -4.17 -11.73 3.82
C PRO A 109 -5.39 -10.82 4.00
N ASN A 110 -5.66 -9.91 3.07
CA ASN A 110 -6.89 -9.12 3.07
C ASN A 110 -8.13 -10.02 3.02
N LEU A 111 -8.21 -10.93 2.05
CA LEU A 111 -9.36 -11.82 1.87
C LEU A 111 -9.48 -12.83 3.00
N LEU A 112 -8.38 -13.38 3.50
CA LEU A 112 -8.39 -14.28 4.65
C LEU A 112 -8.88 -13.59 5.91
N CYS A 113 -8.41 -12.37 6.16
CA CYS A 113 -8.86 -11.58 7.31
C CYS A 113 -10.34 -11.18 7.18
N PHE A 114 -10.78 -10.79 5.99
CA PHE A 114 -12.18 -10.53 5.72
C PHE A 114 -13.05 -11.74 6.04
N LYS A 115 -12.71 -12.92 5.51
CA LYS A 115 -13.45 -14.17 5.75
C LYS A 115 -13.51 -14.48 7.24
N LEU A 116 -12.38 -14.43 7.94
CA LEU A 116 -12.31 -14.67 9.37
C LEU A 116 -13.17 -13.68 10.15
N MET A 117 -13.16 -12.41 9.82
CA MET A 117 -13.97 -11.39 10.48
C MET A 117 -15.48 -11.63 10.26
N VAL A 118 -15.89 -12.04 9.05
CA VAL A 118 -17.30 -12.38 8.78
C VAL A 118 -17.77 -13.56 9.64
N GLU A 119 -16.91 -14.54 9.90
CA GLU A 119 -17.22 -15.70 10.74
C GLU A 119 -17.23 -15.36 12.24
N LEU A 120 -16.40 -14.42 12.68
CA LEU A 120 -16.26 -14.06 14.11
C LEU A 120 -17.24 -12.96 14.56
N LEU A 121 -17.67 -12.08 13.66
CA LEU A 121 -18.56 -10.98 14.03
C LEU A 121 -19.99 -11.46 14.19
N PRO A 122 -20.75 -10.91 15.18
CA PRO A 122 -22.18 -11.13 15.27
C PRO A 122 -22.91 -10.71 13.99
N VAL A 123 -24.01 -11.38 13.66
CA VAL A 123 -24.83 -11.04 12.49
C VAL A 123 -25.59 -9.73 12.75
N PHE A 124 -25.11 -8.64 12.17
CA PHE A 124 -25.79 -7.34 12.14
C PHE A 124 -25.49 -6.62 10.83
N THR A 125 -26.34 -5.64 10.46
CA THR A 125 -26.28 -4.97 9.14
C THR A 125 -24.93 -4.34 8.78
N GLY A 126 -24.09 -3.99 9.77
CA GLY A 126 -22.77 -3.37 9.56
C GLY A 126 -21.58 -4.35 9.60
N ALA A 127 -21.77 -5.61 10.00
CA ALA A 127 -20.69 -6.56 10.25
C ALA A 127 -19.78 -6.77 9.02
N VAL A 128 -20.37 -6.89 7.85
CA VAL A 128 -19.64 -7.09 6.58
C VAL A 128 -18.74 -5.90 6.26
N PHE A 129 -19.20 -4.67 6.50
CA PHE A 129 -18.39 -3.47 6.25
C PHE A 129 -17.22 -3.37 7.20
N ILE A 130 -17.40 -3.77 8.46
CA ILE A 130 -16.29 -3.85 9.44
C ILE A 130 -15.28 -4.90 8.99
N ALA A 131 -15.72 -6.08 8.59
CA ALA A 131 -14.88 -7.14 8.07
C ALA A 131 -14.08 -6.69 6.83
N MET A 132 -14.73 -5.97 5.90
CA MET A 132 -14.05 -5.37 4.74
C MET A 132 -12.98 -4.36 5.15
N ALA A 133 -13.32 -3.44 6.06
CA ALA A 133 -12.37 -2.42 6.53
C ALA A 133 -11.13 -3.04 7.18
N VAL A 134 -11.31 -4.05 8.04
CA VAL A 134 -10.19 -4.76 8.68
C VAL A 134 -9.36 -5.50 7.65
N GLY A 135 -9.99 -6.21 6.71
CA GLY A 135 -9.28 -6.89 5.61
C GLY A 135 -8.45 -5.92 4.76
N ILE A 136 -9.02 -4.77 4.39
CA ILE A 136 -8.32 -3.72 3.63
C ILE A 136 -7.12 -3.19 4.41
N LEU A 137 -7.25 -2.93 5.71
CA LEU A 137 -6.16 -2.47 6.56
C LEU A 137 -5.02 -3.49 6.63
N VAL A 138 -5.32 -4.77 6.78
CA VAL A 138 -4.32 -5.86 6.76
C VAL A 138 -3.62 -5.94 5.41
N GLY A 139 -4.37 -5.92 4.30
CA GLY A 139 -3.81 -5.90 2.95
C GLY A 139 -2.93 -4.66 2.69
N MET A 140 -3.36 -3.48 3.16
CA MET A 140 -2.60 -2.23 3.06
C MET A 140 -1.26 -2.32 3.81
N VAL A 141 -1.27 -2.81 5.05
CA VAL A 141 -0.03 -2.99 5.83
C VAL A 141 0.90 -3.95 5.14
N THR A 142 0.39 -5.09 4.66
CA THR A 142 1.18 -6.09 3.94
C THR A 142 1.79 -5.49 2.66
N ASN A 143 1.00 -4.80 1.84
CA ASN A 143 1.49 -4.14 0.62
C ASN A 143 2.51 -3.03 0.92
N TYR A 144 2.31 -2.28 2.02
CA TYR A 144 3.27 -1.27 2.46
C TYR A 144 4.62 -1.90 2.85
N LEU A 145 4.62 -3.00 3.60
CA LEU A 145 5.85 -3.69 3.99
C LEU A 145 6.59 -4.24 2.78
N PHE A 146 5.92 -4.92 1.86
CA PHE A 146 6.53 -5.34 0.59
C PHE A 146 7.06 -4.16 -0.22
N SER A 147 6.30 -3.08 -0.30
CA SER A 147 6.72 -1.88 -1.01
C SER A 147 7.98 -1.27 -0.39
N GLN A 148 8.04 -1.15 0.93
CA GLN A 148 9.17 -0.56 1.63
C GLN A 148 10.43 -1.42 1.57
N TYR A 149 10.31 -2.74 1.75
CA TYR A 149 11.47 -3.61 1.93
C TYR A 149 11.90 -4.34 0.67
N TRP A 150 11.08 -4.36 -0.37
CA TRP A 150 11.38 -5.09 -1.60
C TRP A 150 11.20 -4.30 -2.89
N VAL A 151 10.11 -3.54 -3.02
CA VAL A 151 9.80 -2.83 -4.28
C VAL A 151 10.62 -1.55 -4.42
N PHE A 152 10.62 -0.72 -3.37
CA PHE A 152 11.26 0.60 -3.36
C PHE A 152 12.60 0.62 -2.60
N THR A 153 13.33 -0.48 -2.62
CA THR A 153 14.73 -0.51 -2.15
C THR A 153 15.62 0.29 -3.11
N ARG A 154 16.54 1.07 -2.53
CA ARG A 154 17.58 1.83 -3.25
C ARG A 154 18.83 0.99 -3.41
#